data_eaf3bf8205e0763e29a393a133952773
#
_entry.id   eaf3bf8205e0763e29a393a133952773
#
_cell.length_a   1.000
_cell.length_b   1.000
_cell.length_c   1.000
_cell.angle_alpha   90.00
_cell.angle_beta   90.00
_cell.angle_gamma   90.00
#
_symmetry.space_group_name_H-M   'P 1'
#
loop_
_entity.id
_entity.type
_entity.pdbx_description
1 polymer ?
#
loop_
_entity_poly.entity_id
_entity_poly.type
_entity_poly.pdbx_seq_one_letter_code
_entity_poly.pdbx_strand_id
1 'polypeptide(L)'
;MRAVPDFFRPCFDGICEFCIIFADKILRMEQIERIKTMEQHLDRASQAVIRLSAAIDDYAEAQEAIRQLSAYYGSDEWKRDFSDDEQGLLPRDLKRGVLSEDAIWNLLEDSRALNARMQEVLNVEKE
;
A
#
# COMPACT_ATOMS: atom_id res chain seq x y z
N MET A 1 41.55 -9.00 -53.92
CA MET A 1 40.44 -8.26 -53.37
C MET A 1 39.16 -9.04 -53.30
N ARG A 2 38.78 -9.67 -54.35
CA ARG A 2 37.56 -10.48 -54.32
C ARG A 2 37.65 -11.67 -53.37
N ALA A 3 38.80 -12.29 -53.32
CA ALA A 3 39.01 -13.41 -52.45
C ALA A 3 38.77 -13.04 -50.97
N VAL A 4 39.16 -11.84 -50.61
CA VAL A 4 38.97 -11.37 -49.25
C VAL A 4 37.49 -11.22 -48.89
N PRO A 5 36.69 -10.53 -49.71
CA PRO A 5 35.26 -10.49 -49.41
C PRO A 5 34.58 -11.85 -49.46
N ASP A 6 34.90 -12.63 -50.49
CA ASP A 6 34.30 -13.95 -50.64
C ASP A 6 34.77 -14.91 -49.56
N PHE A 7 36.02 -14.82 -49.19
CA PHE A 7 36.59 -15.60 -48.10
C PHE A 7 36.03 -15.12 -46.77
N PHE A 8 35.96 -13.84 -46.61
CA PHE A 8 35.49 -13.24 -45.37
C PHE A 8 34.02 -13.46 -45.11
N ARG A 9 33.23 -13.44 -46.19
CA ARG A 9 31.77 -13.65 -46.05
C ARG A 9 31.37 -14.95 -45.42
N PRO A 10 31.86 -16.11 -45.85
CA PRO A 10 31.48 -17.37 -45.22
C PRO A 10 31.88 -17.41 -43.75
N CYS A 11 33.08 -16.97 -43.44
CA CYS A 11 33.52 -16.88 -42.05
C CYS A 11 32.72 -15.86 -41.27
N PHE A 12 32.44 -14.74 -41.89
CA PHE A 12 31.65 -13.68 -41.29
C PHE A 12 30.21 -14.11 -41.13
N ASP A 13 29.64 -14.77 -42.11
CA ASP A 13 28.26 -15.29 -42.02
C ASP A 13 28.18 -16.33 -40.93
N GLY A 14 29.14 -17.22 -40.77
CA GLY A 14 29.19 -18.17 -39.68
C GLY A 14 29.33 -17.51 -38.32
N ILE A 15 30.20 -16.49 -38.26
CA ILE A 15 30.32 -15.67 -37.06
C ILE A 15 29.04 -14.89 -36.82
N CYS A 16 28.45 -14.35 -37.88
CA CYS A 16 27.16 -13.65 -37.78
C CYS A 16 26.04 -14.56 -37.28
N GLU A 17 25.97 -15.79 -37.79
CA GLU A 17 24.97 -16.75 -37.29
C GLU A 17 25.17 -17.05 -35.82
N PHE A 18 26.40 -17.29 -35.39
CA PHE A 18 26.73 -17.51 -33.99
C PHE A 18 26.42 -16.25 -33.17
N CYS A 19 26.81 -15.08 -33.65
CA CYS A 19 26.53 -13.82 -32.99
C CYS A 19 25.03 -13.53 -32.91
N ILE A 20 24.29 -13.83 -33.98
CA ILE A 20 22.83 -13.68 -34.02
C ILE A 20 22.17 -14.61 -33.00
N ILE A 21 22.56 -15.88 -32.94
CA ILE A 21 22.03 -16.83 -31.99
C ILE A 21 22.40 -16.42 -30.55
N PHE A 22 23.61 -15.96 -30.34
CA PHE A 22 24.07 -15.48 -29.03
C PHE A 22 23.34 -14.20 -28.63
N ALA A 23 23.20 -13.26 -29.55
CA ALA A 23 22.44 -12.02 -29.33
C ALA A 23 20.95 -12.31 -29.05
N ASP A 24 20.35 -13.24 -29.78
CA ASP A 24 18.98 -13.69 -29.50
C ASP A 24 18.84 -14.30 -28.12
N LYS A 25 19.81 -15.10 -27.69
CA LYS A 25 19.80 -15.66 -26.34
C LYS A 25 19.88 -14.57 -25.27
N ILE A 26 20.76 -13.60 -25.46
CA ILE A 26 20.90 -12.47 -24.54
C ILE A 26 19.62 -11.65 -24.51
N LEU A 27 19.06 -11.32 -25.67
CA LEU A 27 17.79 -10.56 -25.76
C LEU A 27 16.63 -11.31 -25.10
N ARG A 28 16.59 -12.65 -25.25
CA ARG A 28 15.57 -13.45 -24.58
C ARG A 28 15.79 -13.51 -23.08
N MET A 29 17.03 -13.55 -22.62
CA MET A 29 17.35 -13.49 -21.19
C MET A 29 16.90 -12.15 -20.60
N GLU A 30 17.20 -11.06 -21.28
CA GLU A 30 16.73 -9.72 -20.88
C GLU A 30 15.20 -9.63 -20.91
N GLN A 31 14.57 -10.20 -21.92
CA GLN A 31 13.12 -10.28 -22.01
C GLN A 31 12.53 -11.07 -20.86
N ILE A 32 13.10 -12.22 -20.55
CA ILE A 32 12.65 -13.07 -19.45
C ILE A 32 12.78 -12.34 -18.12
N GLU A 33 13.92 -11.70 -17.88
CA GLU A 33 14.13 -10.94 -16.65
C GLU A 33 13.16 -9.75 -16.53
N ARG A 34 12.92 -9.07 -17.64
CA ARG A 34 11.92 -8.01 -17.68
C ARG A 34 10.52 -8.52 -17.34
N ILE A 35 10.12 -9.66 -17.93
CA ILE A 35 8.83 -10.29 -17.65
C ILE A 35 8.74 -10.69 -16.18
N LYS A 36 9.77 -11.33 -15.63
CA LYS A 36 9.80 -11.69 -14.21
C LYS A 36 9.64 -10.47 -13.31
N THR A 37 10.33 -9.40 -13.64
CA THR A 37 10.25 -8.15 -12.88
C THR A 37 8.84 -7.56 -12.95
N MET A 38 8.24 -7.55 -14.14
CA MET A 38 6.87 -7.05 -14.31
C MET A 38 5.84 -7.93 -13.59
N GLU A 39 6.04 -9.26 -13.58
CA GLU A 39 5.20 -10.17 -12.81
C GLU A 39 5.28 -9.86 -11.31
N GLN A 40 6.49 -9.61 -10.79
CA GLN A 40 6.65 -9.20 -9.39
C GLN A 40 5.93 -7.89 -9.08
N HIS A 41 6.01 -6.93 -10.00
CA HIS A 41 5.28 -5.66 -9.85
C HIS A 41 3.76 -5.89 -9.90
N LEU A 42 3.30 -6.74 -10.81
CA LEU A 42 1.88 -7.07 -10.92
C LEU A 42 1.37 -7.71 -9.63
N ASP A 43 2.08 -8.71 -9.11
CA ASP A 43 1.71 -9.39 -7.89
C ASP A 43 1.66 -8.41 -6.70
N ARG A 44 2.71 -7.60 -6.56
CA ARG A 44 2.78 -6.62 -5.48
C ARG A 44 1.66 -5.60 -5.55
N ALA A 45 1.42 -5.05 -6.74
CA ALA A 45 0.38 -4.05 -6.96
C ALA A 45 -1.00 -4.65 -6.73
N SER A 46 -1.27 -5.84 -7.27
CA SER A 46 -2.55 -6.53 -7.11
C SER A 46 -2.86 -6.80 -5.64
N GLN A 47 -1.90 -7.31 -4.89
CA GLN A 47 -2.07 -7.55 -3.45
C GLN A 47 -2.32 -6.27 -2.67
N ALA A 48 -1.60 -5.19 -3.01
CA ALA A 48 -1.79 -3.89 -2.36
C ALA A 48 -3.20 -3.34 -2.62
N VAL A 49 -3.69 -3.45 -3.85
CA VAL A 49 -5.04 -3.00 -4.23
C VAL A 49 -6.10 -3.79 -3.46
N ILE A 50 -5.97 -5.12 -3.39
CA ILE A 50 -6.92 -5.97 -2.68
C ILE A 50 -6.94 -5.62 -1.19
N ARG A 51 -5.77 -5.48 -0.56
CA ARG A 51 -5.68 -5.14 0.87
C ARG A 51 -6.24 -3.76 1.15
N LEU A 52 -5.96 -2.80 0.29
CA LEU A 52 -6.51 -1.44 0.46
C LEU A 52 -8.02 -1.44 0.30
N SER A 53 -8.56 -2.17 -0.69
CA SER A 53 -10.01 -2.28 -0.87
C SER A 53 -10.69 -2.80 0.38
N ALA A 54 -10.18 -3.89 0.96
CA ALA A 54 -10.71 -4.44 2.20
C ALA A 54 -10.60 -3.45 3.36
N ALA A 55 -9.46 -2.76 3.47
CA ALA A 55 -9.25 -1.77 4.53
C ALA A 55 -10.17 -0.55 4.38
N ILE A 56 -10.47 -0.14 3.15
CA ILE A 56 -11.43 0.94 2.89
C ILE A 56 -12.84 0.52 3.31
N ASP A 57 -13.25 -0.71 3.02
CA ASP A 57 -14.55 -1.23 3.45
C ASP A 57 -14.66 -1.24 4.97
N ASP A 58 -13.65 -1.77 5.67
CA ASP A 58 -13.59 -1.77 7.12
C ASP A 58 -13.65 -0.34 7.69
N TYR A 59 -12.90 0.57 7.09
CA TYR A 59 -12.86 1.97 7.53
C TYR A 59 -14.20 2.67 7.27
N ALA A 60 -14.86 2.37 6.17
CA ALA A 60 -16.19 2.90 5.87
C ALA A 60 -17.23 2.44 6.89
N GLU A 61 -17.19 1.16 7.28
CA GLU A 61 -18.05 0.64 8.32
C GLU A 61 -17.80 1.29 9.69
N ALA A 62 -16.53 1.58 9.99
CA ALA A 62 -16.12 2.21 11.24
C ALA A 62 -16.51 3.70 11.34
N GLN A 63 -16.90 4.36 10.24
CA GLN A 63 -17.21 5.79 10.26
C GLN A 63 -18.35 6.14 11.21
N GLU A 64 -19.36 5.29 11.31
CA GLU A 64 -20.47 5.52 12.25
C GLU A 64 -19.98 5.44 13.70
N ALA A 65 -19.14 4.46 14.02
CA ALA A 65 -18.56 4.33 15.36
C ALA A 65 -17.67 5.56 15.69
N ILE A 66 -16.88 6.05 14.73
CA ILE A 66 -16.04 7.25 14.91
C ILE A 66 -16.92 8.47 15.19
N ARG A 67 -18.04 8.63 14.47
CA ARG A 67 -18.98 9.75 14.70
C ARG A 67 -19.59 9.68 16.08
N GLN A 68 -20.00 8.48 16.52
CA GLN A 68 -20.57 8.29 17.87
C GLN A 68 -19.54 8.59 18.95
N LEU A 69 -18.29 8.14 18.78
CA LEU A 69 -17.21 8.45 19.71
C LEU A 69 -16.92 9.95 19.75
N SER A 70 -16.90 10.61 18.60
CA SER A 70 -16.70 12.04 18.52
C SER A 70 -17.81 12.84 19.21
N ALA A 71 -19.07 12.41 19.06
CA ALA A 71 -20.22 13.04 19.72
C ALA A 71 -20.21 12.80 21.22
N TYR A 72 -19.80 11.61 21.65
CA TYR A 72 -19.72 11.22 23.07
C TYR A 72 -18.59 11.98 23.79
N TYR A 73 -17.41 12.09 23.18
CA TYR A 73 -16.23 12.71 23.78
C TYR A 73 -16.47 14.17 24.10
N GLY A 74 -16.35 14.54 25.36
CA GLY A 74 -16.57 15.89 25.81
C GLY A 74 -18.05 16.26 26.02
N SER A 75 -19.00 15.36 25.76
CA SER A 75 -20.42 15.56 26.06
C SER A 75 -20.67 15.58 27.56
N ASP A 76 -21.85 16.02 27.95
CA ASP A 76 -22.26 16.01 29.37
C ASP A 76 -22.32 14.60 29.93
N GLU A 77 -22.70 13.64 29.09
CA GLU A 77 -22.71 12.21 29.46
C GLU A 77 -21.28 11.71 29.73
N TRP A 78 -20.35 12.01 28.82
CA TRP A 78 -18.95 11.62 28.99
C TRP A 78 -18.34 12.24 30.26
N LYS A 79 -18.62 13.50 30.54
CA LYS A 79 -18.12 14.19 31.74
C LYS A 79 -18.65 13.53 33.01
N ARG A 80 -19.91 13.14 32.99
CA ARG A 80 -20.53 12.44 34.12
C ARG A 80 -19.92 11.06 34.31
N ASP A 81 -19.79 10.29 33.21
CA ASP A 81 -19.20 8.96 33.24
C ASP A 81 -17.75 8.99 33.72
N PHE A 82 -16.98 9.97 33.26
CA PHE A 82 -15.61 10.21 33.69
C PHE A 82 -15.52 10.51 35.18
N SER A 83 -16.39 11.39 35.66
CA SER A 83 -16.44 11.75 37.09
C SER A 83 -16.84 10.55 37.96
N ASP A 84 -17.81 9.77 37.53
CA ASP A 84 -18.26 8.56 38.26
C ASP A 84 -17.13 7.51 38.28
N ASP A 85 -16.38 7.39 37.22
CA ASP A 85 -15.22 6.49 37.18
C ASP A 85 -14.14 6.93 38.17
N GLU A 86 -13.82 8.22 38.20
CA GLU A 86 -12.83 8.77 39.15
C GLU A 86 -13.26 8.56 40.60
N GLN A 87 -14.56 8.60 40.87
CA GLN A 87 -15.09 8.39 42.21
C GLN A 87 -15.21 6.89 42.58
N GLY A 88 -14.88 5.99 41.66
CA GLY A 88 -14.96 4.56 41.88
C GLY A 88 -16.37 4.00 41.91
N LEU A 89 -17.34 4.69 41.32
CA LEU A 89 -18.73 4.29 41.31
C LEU A 89 -19.06 3.23 40.26
N LEU A 90 -18.15 3.03 39.29
CA LEU A 90 -18.35 2.07 38.21
C LEU A 90 -17.73 0.71 38.57
N PRO A 91 -18.25 -0.40 38.00
CA PRO A 91 -17.69 -1.73 38.24
C PRO A 91 -16.22 -1.81 37.83
N ARG A 92 -15.39 -2.53 38.59
CA ARG A 92 -13.96 -2.66 38.35
C ARG A 92 -13.63 -3.41 37.07
N ASP A 93 -14.47 -4.33 36.66
CA ASP A 93 -14.31 -5.15 35.46
C ASP A 93 -14.81 -4.48 34.18
N LEU A 94 -15.41 -3.28 34.30
CA LEU A 94 -15.84 -2.51 33.15
C LEU A 94 -14.65 -2.03 32.33
N LYS A 95 -14.68 -2.27 31.03
CA LYS A 95 -13.70 -1.73 30.10
C LYS A 95 -13.95 -0.21 29.95
N ARG A 96 -12.96 0.60 30.28
CA ARG A 96 -13.11 2.05 30.40
C ARG A 96 -12.13 2.86 29.55
N GLY A 97 -11.65 2.27 28.46
CA GLY A 97 -10.75 2.99 27.54
C GLY A 97 -11.32 4.29 27.01
N VAL A 98 -12.63 4.35 26.81
CA VAL A 98 -13.33 5.56 26.35
C VAL A 98 -13.36 6.69 27.38
N LEU A 99 -13.10 6.39 28.64
CA LEU A 99 -13.02 7.36 29.71
C LEU A 99 -11.60 7.88 29.96
N SER A 100 -10.62 7.35 29.25
CA SER A 100 -9.28 7.96 29.27
C SER A 100 -9.29 9.26 28.46
N GLU A 101 -8.49 10.22 28.89
CA GLU A 101 -8.42 11.53 28.24
C GLU A 101 -7.91 11.43 26.79
N ASP A 102 -7.08 10.42 26.51
CA ASP A 102 -6.31 10.35 25.27
C ASP A 102 -6.92 9.40 24.20
N ALA A 103 -7.67 8.37 24.61
CA ALA A 103 -8.03 7.30 23.68
C ALA A 103 -8.88 7.77 22.51
N ILE A 104 -9.96 8.48 22.78
CA ILE A 104 -10.86 9.00 21.73
C ILE A 104 -10.15 10.12 20.97
N TRP A 105 -9.48 11.01 21.69
CA TRP A 105 -8.76 12.13 21.06
C TRP A 105 -7.70 11.63 20.06
N ASN A 106 -6.88 10.67 20.47
CA ASN A 106 -5.88 10.07 19.59
C ASN A 106 -6.51 9.41 18.35
N LEU A 107 -7.60 8.66 18.54
CA LEU A 107 -8.32 8.06 17.42
C LEU A 107 -8.80 9.11 16.41
N LEU A 108 -9.37 10.21 16.90
CA LEU A 108 -9.88 11.28 16.04
C LEU A 108 -8.74 11.97 15.27
N GLU A 109 -7.62 12.21 15.93
CA GLU A 109 -6.44 12.80 15.28
C GLU A 109 -5.83 11.83 14.25
N ASP A 110 -5.72 10.56 14.59
CA ASP A 110 -5.24 9.53 13.66
C ASP A 110 -6.14 9.42 12.44
N SER A 111 -7.46 9.49 12.64
CA SER A 111 -8.43 9.48 11.54
C SER A 111 -8.26 10.69 10.61
N ARG A 112 -8.06 11.87 11.18
CA ARG A 112 -7.80 13.09 10.39
C ARG A 112 -6.50 13.00 9.60
N ALA A 113 -5.44 12.53 10.26
CA ALA A 113 -4.13 12.36 9.63
C ALA A 113 -4.19 11.33 8.49
N LEU A 114 -4.93 10.23 8.70
CA LEU A 114 -5.12 9.21 7.68
C LEU A 114 -5.88 9.75 6.47
N ASN A 115 -6.94 10.52 6.69
CA ASN A 115 -7.71 11.14 5.62
C ASN A 115 -6.84 12.08 4.78
N ALA A 116 -6.02 12.90 5.42
CA ALA A 116 -5.08 13.79 4.74
C ALA A 116 -4.07 13.01 3.91
N ARG A 117 -3.51 11.93 4.47
CA ARG A 117 -2.56 11.07 3.79
C ARG A 117 -3.17 10.37 2.57
N MET A 118 -4.41 9.93 2.67
CA MET A 118 -5.12 9.34 1.52
C MET A 118 -5.29 10.35 0.39
N GLN A 119 -5.62 11.61 0.72
CA GLN A 119 -5.72 12.67 -0.28
C GLN A 119 -4.39 12.96 -0.96
N GLU A 120 -3.29 12.96 -0.21
CA GLU A 120 -1.94 13.13 -0.77
C GLU A 120 -1.61 12.04 -1.79
N VAL A 121 -1.88 10.79 -1.45
CA VAL A 121 -1.63 9.65 -2.35
C VAL A 121 -2.44 9.78 -3.64
N LEU A 122 -3.71 10.18 -3.56
CA LEU A 122 -4.57 10.37 -4.73
C LEU A 122 -4.14 11.57 -5.59
N ASN A 123 -3.54 12.59 -5.00
CA ASN A 123 -3.07 13.75 -5.74
C ASN A 123 -1.81 13.47 -6.56
N VAL A 124 -0.95 12.56 -6.12
CA VAL A 124 0.26 12.17 -6.85
C VAL A 124 -0.08 11.56 -8.22
N GLU A 125 -1.20 10.87 -8.34
CA GLU A 125 -1.63 10.25 -9.61
C GLU A 125 -2.11 11.26 -10.66
N LYS A 126 -2.38 12.48 -10.26
CA LYS A 126 -2.88 13.53 -11.18
C LYS A 126 -1.76 14.31 -11.86
N GLU A 127 -0.54 14.14 -11.42
CA GLU A 127 0.64 14.75 -12.03
C GLU A 127 1.27 13.80 -13.08
#